data_4f431647695df278b5d80fdc13bb06e3
#
_entry.id   4f431647695df278b5d80fdc13bb06e3
#
_cell.length_a   1.000
_cell.length_b   1.000
_cell.length_c   1.000
_cell.angle_alpha   90.00
_cell.angle_beta   90.00
_cell.angle_gamma   90.00
#
_symmetry.space_group_name_H-M   'P 1'
#
loop_
_entity.id
_entity.type
_entity.pdbx_description
1 polymer ?
#
loop_
_entity_poly.entity_id
_entity_poly.type
_entity_poly.pdbx_seq_one_letter_code
_entity_poly.pdbx_strand_id
1 'polypeptide(L)'
;MILYSEQNVYEAAKERIRQLFSIGGRLGVCFSGGKDSTALLHITLEVARELGIRKLPVMFLDQECEYTYTVEYMRYVMSLPEVEPIWVQVPFRLWNANSGDWFIPWEPGKEWMREKEDIAFKENVYDA
;
A
#
# COMPACT_ATOMS: atom_id res chain seq x y z
N MET A 1 5.06 -29.49 8.46
CA MET A 1 4.04 -29.93 9.45
C MET A 1 2.84 -28.99 9.31
N ILE A 2 1.65 -29.53 9.07
CA ILE A 2 0.40 -28.75 9.02
C ILE A 2 -0.17 -28.75 10.44
N LEU A 3 -0.38 -27.54 10.98
CA LEU A 3 -1.04 -27.35 12.26
C LEU A 3 -2.50 -26.96 11.99
N TYR A 4 -3.42 -27.76 12.47
CA TYR A 4 -4.84 -27.45 12.44
C TYR A 4 -5.19 -26.59 13.66
N SER A 5 -5.92 -25.48 13.41
CA SER A 5 -6.41 -24.59 14.45
C SER A 5 -7.94 -24.61 14.44
N GLU A 6 -8.57 -24.51 15.60
CA GLU A 6 -10.02 -24.32 15.72
C GLU A 6 -10.44 -22.89 15.31
N GLN A 7 -9.47 -21.97 15.25
CA GLN A 7 -9.66 -20.58 14.87
C GLN A 7 -9.75 -20.45 13.35
N ASN A 8 -10.73 -19.72 12.82
CA ASN A 8 -10.81 -19.43 11.40
C ASN A 8 -9.73 -18.43 10.94
N VAL A 9 -9.50 -18.35 9.64
CA VAL A 9 -8.43 -17.53 9.03
C VAL A 9 -8.59 -16.04 9.37
N TYR A 10 -9.81 -15.54 9.43
CA TYR A 10 -10.09 -14.14 9.72
C TYR A 10 -9.72 -13.78 11.17
N GLU A 11 -10.17 -14.58 12.14
CA GLU A 11 -9.80 -14.38 13.56
C GLU A 11 -8.30 -14.55 13.79
N ALA A 12 -7.67 -15.52 13.13
CA ALA A 12 -6.24 -15.71 13.19
C ALA A 12 -5.46 -14.51 12.62
N ALA A 13 -5.93 -13.93 11.53
CA ALA A 13 -5.34 -12.72 10.95
C ALA A 13 -5.47 -11.51 11.90
N LYS A 14 -6.63 -11.30 12.48
CA LYS A 14 -6.85 -10.22 13.47
C LYS A 14 -5.93 -10.36 14.67
N GLU A 15 -5.79 -11.57 15.21
CA GLU A 15 -4.91 -11.82 16.34
C GLU A 15 -3.44 -11.51 16.02
N ARG A 16 -2.95 -11.92 14.85
CA ARG A 16 -1.58 -11.59 14.41
C ARG A 16 -1.38 -10.08 14.26
N ILE A 17 -2.35 -9.37 13.71
CA ILE A 17 -2.29 -7.92 13.57
C ILE A 17 -2.28 -7.22 14.93
N ARG A 18 -3.11 -7.67 15.90
CA ARG A 18 -3.06 -7.17 17.28
C ARG A 18 -1.69 -7.38 17.92
N GLN A 19 -1.09 -8.55 17.72
CA GLN A 19 0.27 -8.85 18.20
C GLN A 19 1.30 -7.89 17.58
N LEU A 20 1.22 -7.62 16.27
CA LEU A 20 2.11 -6.65 15.60
C LEU A 20 1.97 -5.25 16.21
N PHE A 21 0.77 -4.77 16.46
CA PHE A 21 0.55 -3.49 17.13
C PHE A 21 1.09 -3.47 18.58
N SER A 22 1.08 -4.61 19.27
CA SER A 22 1.56 -4.71 20.65
C SER A 22 3.09 -4.68 20.79
N ILE A 23 3.84 -5.00 19.73
CA ILE A 23 5.31 -4.96 19.74
C ILE A 23 5.83 -3.53 19.92
N GLY A 24 5.01 -2.54 19.62
CA GLY A 24 5.37 -1.13 19.67
C GLY A 24 5.92 -0.64 18.34
N GLY A 25 5.97 0.69 18.22
CA GLY A 25 6.32 1.35 16.97
C GLY A 25 5.11 1.68 16.10
N ARG A 26 5.38 2.10 14.89
CA ARG A 26 4.36 2.54 13.93
C ARG A 26 4.14 1.46 12.88
N LEU A 27 2.98 0.84 12.88
CA LEU A 27 2.59 -0.15 11.89
C LEU A 27 1.92 0.54 10.69
N GLY A 28 2.26 0.11 9.47
CA GLY A 28 1.61 0.54 8.25
C GLY A 28 1.33 -0.64 7.32
N VAL A 29 0.50 -0.40 6.30
CA VAL A 29 0.14 -1.39 5.28
C VAL A 29 0.72 -0.97 3.94
N CYS A 30 1.50 -1.86 3.29
CA CYS A 30 1.83 -1.73 1.88
C CYS A 30 0.64 -2.25 1.06
N PHE A 31 0.06 -1.37 0.27
CA PHE A 31 -1.20 -1.61 -0.43
C PHE A 31 -0.99 -1.56 -1.94
N SER A 32 -1.36 -2.61 -2.66
CA SER A 32 -1.22 -2.71 -4.12
C SER A 32 -2.53 -2.55 -4.89
N GLY A 33 -3.67 -2.46 -4.19
CA GLY A 33 -5.00 -2.46 -4.82
C GLY A 33 -5.51 -3.84 -5.26
N GLY A 34 -4.70 -4.90 -5.11
CA GLY A 34 -5.11 -6.28 -5.39
C GLY A 34 -6.01 -6.85 -4.28
N LYS A 35 -6.67 -7.98 -4.56
CA LYS A 35 -7.64 -8.61 -3.65
C LYS A 35 -7.05 -8.94 -2.27
N ASP A 36 -5.84 -9.46 -2.23
CA ASP A 36 -5.20 -9.91 -0.99
C ASP A 36 -4.76 -8.72 -0.12
N SER A 37 -4.15 -7.70 -0.73
CA SER A 37 -3.78 -6.47 -0.04
C SER A 37 -5.01 -5.68 0.42
N THR A 38 -6.12 -5.76 -0.32
CA THR A 38 -7.40 -5.17 0.07
C THR A 38 -7.98 -5.86 1.31
N ALA A 39 -7.98 -7.19 1.34
CA ALA A 39 -8.41 -7.94 2.52
C ALA A 39 -7.55 -7.61 3.75
N LEU A 40 -6.23 -7.61 3.58
CA LEU A 40 -5.29 -7.23 4.64
C LEU A 40 -5.55 -5.81 5.16
N LEU A 41 -5.74 -4.85 4.26
CA LEU A 41 -6.01 -3.46 4.62
C LEU A 41 -7.27 -3.34 5.50
N HIS A 42 -8.38 -3.94 5.05
CA HIS A 42 -9.65 -3.85 5.79
C HIS A 42 -9.60 -4.53 7.15
N ILE A 43 -8.96 -5.70 7.26
CA ILE A 43 -8.76 -6.36 8.55
C ILE A 43 -7.86 -5.51 9.46
N THR A 44 -6.81 -4.89 8.92
CA THR A 44 -5.91 -4.02 9.69
C THR A 44 -6.63 -2.75 10.17
N LEU A 45 -7.46 -2.13 9.33
CA LEU A 45 -8.30 -1.00 9.71
C LEU A 45 -9.30 -1.37 10.82
N GLU A 46 -9.90 -2.54 10.75
CA GLU A 46 -10.81 -3.02 11.78
C GLU A 46 -10.08 -3.17 13.12
N VAL A 47 -8.93 -3.83 13.16
CA VAL A 47 -8.11 -3.96 14.38
C VAL A 47 -7.62 -2.59 14.87
N ALA A 48 -7.21 -1.70 13.98
CA ALA A 48 -6.80 -0.35 14.35
C ALA A 48 -7.92 0.42 15.05
N ARG A 49 -9.17 0.31 14.56
CA ARG A 49 -10.36 0.88 15.23
C ARG A 49 -10.59 0.29 16.61
N GLU A 50 -10.50 -1.03 16.75
CA GLU A 50 -10.63 -1.72 18.05
C GLU A 50 -9.58 -1.22 19.06
N LEU A 51 -8.37 -0.91 18.61
CA LEU A 51 -7.26 -0.43 19.44
C LEU A 51 -7.25 1.10 19.63
N GLY A 52 -8.20 1.83 19.05
CA GLY A 52 -8.27 3.29 19.15
C GLY A 52 -7.20 4.03 18.35
N ILE A 53 -6.62 3.38 17.32
CA ILE A 53 -5.62 3.98 16.45
C ILE A 53 -6.34 4.85 15.41
N ARG A 54 -6.07 6.16 15.45
CA ARG A 54 -6.78 7.15 14.63
C ARG A 54 -6.34 7.20 13.19
N LYS A 55 -5.06 6.94 12.93
CA LYS A 55 -4.44 7.03 11.60
C LYS A 55 -3.55 5.82 11.35
N LEU A 56 -3.89 5.06 10.32
CA LEU A 56 -3.11 3.93 9.83
C LEU A 56 -2.32 4.38 8.59
N PRO A 57 -0.97 4.34 8.61
CA PRO A 57 -0.18 4.56 7.42
C PRO A 57 -0.48 3.51 6.35
N VAL A 58 -0.82 3.95 5.15
CA VAL A 58 -1.06 3.09 3.98
C VAL A 58 -0.17 3.57 2.85
N MET A 59 0.76 2.72 2.43
CA MET A 59 1.72 3.04 1.39
C MET A 59 1.34 2.38 0.06
N PHE A 60 1.32 3.16 -0.99
CA PHE A 60 1.22 2.70 -2.37
C PHE A 60 2.44 3.16 -3.17
N LEU A 61 3.21 2.21 -3.68
CA LEU A 61 4.30 2.47 -4.62
C LEU A 61 3.74 2.41 -6.03
N ASP A 62 3.54 3.56 -6.62
CA ASP A 62 2.89 3.74 -7.90
C ASP A 62 3.88 3.57 -9.06
N GLN A 63 3.63 2.59 -9.88
CA GLN A 63 4.48 2.22 -11.02
C GLN A 63 4.10 2.93 -12.33
N GLU A 64 3.29 4.00 -12.27
CA GLU A 64 2.77 4.77 -13.42
C GLU A 64 1.80 3.97 -14.30
N CYS A 65 2.19 2.79 -14.78
CA CYS A 65 1.39 1.92 -15.64
C CYS A 65 0.34 1.12 -14.85
N GLU A 66 -0.52 1.80 -14.11
CA GLU A 66 -1.59 1.19 -13.33
C GLU A 66 -2.92 1.19 -14.10
N TYR A 67 -3.75 0.18 -13.86
CA TYR A 67 -5.12 0.19 -14.40
C TYR A 67 -5.92 1.36 -13.83
N THR A 68 -6.77 1.97 -14.65
CA THR A 68 -7.62 3.11 -14.25
C THR A 68 -8.42 2.82 -12.97
N TYR A 69 -9.07 1.66 -12.90
CA TYR A 69 -9.83 1.27 -11.70
C TYR A 69 -8.96 1.07 -10.46
N THR A 70 -7.69 0.62 -10.61
CA THR A 70 -6.74 0.55 -9.50
C THR A 70 -6.45 1.94 -8.96
N VAL A 71 -6.20 2.91 -9.84
CA VAL A 71 -5.93 4.30 -9.45
C VAL A 71 -7.15 4.94 -8.77
N GLU A 72 -8.36 4.73 -9.32
CA GLU A 72 -9.60 5.23 -8.72
C GLU A 72 -9.84 4.64 -7.33
N TYR A 73 -9.62 3.34 -7.18
CA TYR A 73 -9.75 2.68 -5.88
C TYR A 73 -8.69 3.16 -4.89
N MET A 74 -7.48 3.41 -5.38
CA MET A 74 -6.40 3.98 -4.58
C MET A 74 -6.77 5.37 -4.05
N ARG A 75 -7.32 6.24 -4.90
CA ARG A 75 -7.82 7.56 -4.48
C ARG A 75 -8.89 7.45 -3.40
N TYR A 76 -9.80 6.50 -3.55
CA TYR A 76 -10.81 6.22 -2.53
C TYR A 76 -10.17 5.82 -1.19
N VAL A 77 -9.28 4.82 -1.19
CA VAL A 77 -8.61 4.34 0.02
C VAL A 77 -7.82 5.45 0.70
N MET A 78 -7.04 6.21 -0.08
CA MET A 78 -6.21 7.29 0.46
C MET A 78 -7.02 8.49 0.99
N SER A 79 -8.29 8.59 0.62
CA SER A 79 -9.22 9.61 1.14
C SER A 79 -9.92 9.21 2.44
N LEU A 80 -9.81 7.96 2.88
CA LEU A 80 -10.46 7.50 4.10
C LEU A 80 -9.94 8.26 5.33
N PRO A 81 -10.82 8.70 6.25
CA PRO A 81 -10.42 9.54 7.38
C PRO A 81 -9.46 8.84 8.33
N GLU A 82 -9.48 7.52 8.41
CA GLU A 82 -8.59 6.70 9.24
C GLU A 82 -7.28 6.30 8.56
N VAL A 83 -7.10 6.66 7.29
CA VAL A 83 -5.87 6.41 6.53
C VAL A 83 -4.94 7.62 6.60
N GLU A 84 -3.67 7.36 6.84
CA GLU A 84 -2.58 8.29 6.58
C GLU A 84 -1.95 7.92 5.23
N PRO A 85 -2.21 8.70 4.17
CA PRO A 85 -1.81 8.32 2.84
C PRO A 85 -0.31 8.51 2.62
N ILE A 86 0.34 7.48 2.06
CA ILE A 86 1.72 7.50 1.60
C ILE A 86 1.73 7.02 0.14
N TRP A 87 1.39 7.91 -0.76
CA TRP A 87 1.40 7.64 -2.20
C TRP A 87 2.76 8.03 -2.78
N VAL A 88 3.48 7.07 -3.36
CA VAL A 88 4.86 7.29 -3.82
C VAL A 88 4.90 7.24 -5.34
N GLN A 89 5.25 8.36 -5.98
CA GLN A 89 5.37 8.55 -7.43
C GLN A 89 6.76 9.12 -7.78
N VAL A 90 7.77 8.28 -7.57
CA VAL A 90 9.18 8.63 -7.80
C VAL A 90 9.79 7.71 -8.87
N PRO A 91 10.81 8.14 -9.61
CA PRO A 91 11.49 7.28 -10.56
C PRO A 91 12.30 6.20 -9.84
N PHE A 92 12.19 4.96 -10.31
CA PHE A 92 13.02 3.83 -9.87
C PHE A 92 13.11 2.77 -10.98
N ARG A 93 14.12 1.92 -10.94
CA ARG A 93 14.30 0.90 -11.97
C ARG A 93 13.51 -0.36 -11.62
N LEU A 94 12.68 -0.78 -12.56
CA LEU A 94 11.94 -2.05 -12.52
C LEU A 94 12.38 -2.96 -13.64
N TRP A 95 12.54 -4.24 -13.34
CA TRP A 95 12.74 -5.26 -14.35
C TRP A 95 11.40 -5.80 -14.82
N ASN A 96 11.13 -5.70 -16.13
CA ASN A 96 9.96 -6.32 -16.72
C ASN A 96 10.33 -7.71 -17.25
N ALA A 97 9.91 -8.76 -16.54
CA ALA A 97 10.20 -10.14 -16.89
C ALA A 97 9.57 -10.57 -18.23
N ASN A 98 8.48 -9.95 -18.65
CA ASN A 98 7.80 -10.29 -19.91
C ASN A 98 8.53 -9.74 -21.13
N SER A 99 9.04 -8.53 -21.05
CA SER A 99 9.81 -7.90 -22.16
C SER A 99 11.31 -8.18 -22.07
N GLY A 100 11.81 -8.61 -20.92
CA GLY A 100 13.24 -8.79 -20.68
C GLY A 100 14.01 -7.47 -20.63
N ASP A 101 13.37 -6.38 -20.26
CA ASP A 101 13.93 -5.04 -20.28
C ASP A 101 13.64 -4.27 -18.98
N TRP A 102 14.33 -3.14 -18.80
CA TRP A 102 14.16 -2.24 -17.68
C TRP A 102 13.10 -1.17 -17.98
N PHE A 103 12.30 -0.86 -16.98
CA PHE A 103 11.32 0.21 -17.00
C PHE A 103 11.58 1.18 -15.84
N ILE A 104 11.42 2.47 -16.11
CA ILE A 104 11.54 3.53 -15.10
C ILE A 104 10.21 4.29 -15.10
N PRO A 105 9.32 4.04 -14.12
CA PRO A 105 8.13 4.85 -13.95
C PRO A 105 8.52 6.28 -13.55
N TRP A 106 7.68 7.25 -13.91
CA TRP A 106 7.83 8.66 -13.56
C TRP A 106 9.18 9.26 -13.98
N GLU A 107 9.76 8.74 -15.09
CA GLU A 107 11.08 9.17 -15.58
C GLU A 107 11.07 10.66 -15.91
N PRO A 108 11.99 11.47 -15.33
CA PRO A 108 12.06 12.90 -15.61
C PRO A 108 12.31 13.18 -17.09
N GLY A 109 11.61 14.18 -17.64
CA GLY A 109 11.77 14.59 -19.02
C GLY A 109 11.05 13.73 -20.05
N LYS A 110 10.31 12.70 -19.63
CA LYS A 110 9.41 11.92 -20.49
C LYS A 110 7.96 12.29 -20.27
N GLU A 111 7.13 12.01 -21.27
CA GLU A 111 5.68 12.08 -21.13
C GLU A 111 5.20 10.90 -20.30
N TRP A 112 4.44 11.18 -19.23
CA TRP A 112 3.89 10.16 -18.36
C TRP A 112 2.49 9.74 -18.83
N MET A 113 2.09 8.51 -18.50
CA MET A 113 0.78 7.97 -18.88
C MET A 113 -0.39 8.70 -18.20
N ARG A 114 -0.13 9.39 -17.10
CA ARG A 114 -1.08 10.24 -16.36
C ARG A 114 -0.33 11.26 -15.51
N GLU A 115 -1.04 12.27 -15.03
CA GLU A 115 -0.47 13.24 -14.11
C GLU A 115 -0.22 12.62 -12.72
N LYS A 116 0.77 13.15 -12.01
CA LYS A 116 1.03 12.78 -10.61
C LYS A 116 -0.09 13.31 -9.71
N GLU A 117 -0.42 12.52 -8.68
CA GLU A 117 -1.39 12.91 -7.67
C GLU A 117 -0.85 14.05 -6.79
N ASP A 118 -1.72 14.98 -6.39
CA ASP A 118 -1.32 16.12 -5.57
C ASP A 118 -0.77 15.72 -4.21
N ILE A 119 -1.31 14.64 -3.62
CA ILE A 119 -0.89 14.11 -2.32
C ILE A 119 0.36 13.25 -2.37
N ALA A 120 0.87 12.93 -3.59
CA ALA A 120 1.98 12.00 -3.73
C ALA A 120 3.33 12.62 -3.38
N PHE A 121 4.23 11.78 -2.86
CA PHE A 121 5.65 12.05 -2.81
C PHE A 121 6.22 11.97 -4.23
N LYS A 122 6.72 13.10 -4.75
CA LYS A 122 7.10 13.29 -6.16
C LYS A 122 8.61 13.30 -6.39
N GLU A 123 9.37 13.39 -5.31
CA GLU A 123 10.82 13.48 -5.32
C GLU A 123 11.43 12.42 -4.42
N ASN A 124 12.56 11.90 -4.85
CA ASN A 124 13.34 11.00 -4.01
C ASN A 124 14.15 11.84 -3.01
N VAL A 125 13.75 11.82 -1.75
CA VAL A 125 14.42 12.59 -0.67
C VAL A 125 15.87 12.17 -0.40
N TYR A 126 16.31 11.03 -0.94
CA TYR A 126 17.67 10.53 -0.79
C TYR A 126 18.62 10.98 -1.91
N ASP A 127 18.11 11.61 -2.96
CA ASP A 127 18.90 12.15 -4.08
C ASP A 127 19.17 13.66 -3.93
N ALA A 128 18.84 14.22 -2.79
CA ALA A 128 19.06 15.63 -2.48
C ALA A 128 20.44 15.89 -1.86
#